data_ab36cbfb0cb436ad80a2433188b2a59f
#
_entry.id   ab36cbfb0cb436ad80a2433188b2a59f
#
_cell.length_a   1.000
_cell.length_b   1.000
_cell.length_c   1.000
_cell.angle_alpha   90.00
_cell.angle_beta   90.00
_cell.angle_gamma   90.00
#
_symmetry.space_group_name_H-M   'P 1'
#
loop_
_entity.id
_entity.type
_entity.pdbx_description
1 polymer ?
#
loop_
_entity_poly.entity_id
_entity_poly.type
_entity_poly.pdbx_seq_one_letter_code
_entity_poly.pdbx_strand_id
1 'polypeptide(L)'
;MKRVKAIPHRGKEPYLSFYNVLGFYPDRIDLYKEAMTHRSSSIRSKKGKWVNNERLEFLGDAILDAIVADILYKKFEHKKEGFLTSTRSRIVQRETLNKLAVDLGLDKLIVSATRNLAHNTNINGDALEALIGAIYLDQGYRVAKKFVFETLIKQHLNIDKVLKSEVDFKSRLIEWGQKNKVDVTFEVTESSYDTQNNPVFISCVKVGNVEIGSGKGYSKKESHQKAAKVAIKKLRESNDLQDILTDSTKSDSEENDKES
;
A
#
# COMPACT_ATOMS: atom_id res chain seq x y z
N MET A 1 -9.91 29.28 -27.25
CA MET A 1 -10.85 28.14 -27.21
C MET A 1 -10.42 27.12 -28.25
N LYS A 2 -9.84 25.97 -27.85
CA LYS A 2 -9.57 24.87 -28.81
C LYS A 2 -10.93 24.25 -29.15
N ARG A 3 -11.30 24.25 -30.43
CA ARG A 3 -12.47 23.53 -30.93
C ARG A 3 -12.33 22.06 -30.56
N VAL A 4 -13.20 21.58 -29.67
CA VAL A 4 -13.34 20.16 -29.39
C VAL A 4 -13.87 19.51 -30.66
N LYS A 5 -12.99 18.84 -31.41
CA LYS A 5 -13.42 18.01 -32.56
C LYS A 5 -14.36 16.97 -31.98
N ALA A 6 -15.61 16.93 -32.41
CA ALA A 6 -16.56 15.91 -32.03
C ALA A 6 -15.98 14.54 -32.44
N ILE A 7 -15.67 13.69 -31.45
CA ILE A 7 -15.20 12.32 -31.70
C ILE A 7 -16.46 11.53 -32.09
N PRO A 8 -16.55 11.00 -33.32
CA PRO A 8 -17.78 10.42 -33.84
C PRO A 8 -18.25 9.12 -33.13
N HIS A 9 -17.55 8.66 -32.11
CA HIS A 9 -17.84 7.43 -31.37
C HIS A 9 -18.15 7.63 -29.89
N ARG A 10 -18.26 8.88 -29.42
CA ARG A 10 -18.64 9.21 -28.05
C ARG A 10 -20.03 8.70 -27.75
N GLY A 11 -20.36 7.71 -27.20
CA GLY A 11 -21.68 7.12 -26.94
C GLY A 11 -21.78 5.68 -27.40
N LYS A 12 -20.71 5.10 -27.98
CA LYS A 12 -20.61 3.69 -28.33
C LYS A 12 -19.58 2.99 -27.43
N GLU A 13 -19.78 1.70 -27.18
CA GLU A 13 -18.74 0.88 -26.57
C GLU A 13 -17.48 0.83 -27.48
N PRO A 14 -16.27 0.85 -26.88
CA PRO A 14 -15.93 0.85 -25.42
C PRO A 14 -15.82 2.25 -24.80
N TYR A 15 -16.14 3.34 -25.51
CA TYR A 15 -16.02 4.70 -25.00
C TYR A 15 -16.89 4.97 -23.78
N LEU A 16 -18.11 4.40 -23.72
CA LEU A 16 -19.02 4.54 -22.58
C LEU A 16 -18.47 3.86 -21.33
N SER A 17 -17.89 2.68 -21.48
CA SER A 17 -17.27 1.95 -20.35
C SER A 17 -16.14 2.77 -19.76
N PHE A 18 -15.26 3.34 -20.57
CA PHE A 18 -14.19 4.20 -20.06
C PHE A 18 -14.72 5.54 -19.52
N TYR A 19 -15.75 6.13 -20.12
CA TYR A 19 -16.36 7.34 -19.60
C TYR A 19 -16.88 7.18 -18.18
N ASN A 20 -17.52 6.04 -17.90
CA ASN A 20 -18.05 5.72 -16.55
C ASN A 20 -16.95 5.67 -15.48
N VAL A 21 -15.76 5.22 -15.84
CA VAL A 21 -14.60 5.16 -14.94
C VAL A 21 -13.88 6.50 -14.83
N LEU A 22 -13.71 7.19 -15.96
CA LEU A 22 -12.83 8.35 -16.08
C LEU A 22 -13.54 9.68 -15.78
N GLY A 23 -14.86 9.76 -16.04
CA GLY A 23 -15.62 11.01 -16.06
C GLY A 23 -15.35 11.89 -17.29
N PHE A 24 -14.57 11.40 -18.25
CA PHE A 24 -14.30 12.06 -19.54
C PHE A 24 -14.12 11.03 -20.66
N TYR A 25 -14.21 11.48 -21.91
CA TYR A 25 -14.01 10.60 -23.06
C TYR A 25 -12.54 10.56 -23.47
N PRO A 26 -11.96 9.36 -23.68
CA PRO A 26 -10.64 9.20 -24.28
C PRO A 26 -10.57 9.85 -25.68
N ASP A 27 -9.46 10.54 -26.00
CA ASP A 27 -9.16 10.95 -27.37
C ASP A 27 -8.45 9.81 -28.12
N ARG A 28 -7.60 9.03 -27.43
CA ARG A 28 -6.83 7.90 -27.96
C ARG A 28 -7.25 6.59 -27.28
N ILE A 29 -8.43 6.09 -27.65
CA ILE A 29 -9.05 4.90 -27.04
C ILE A 29 -8.13 3.67 -27.01
N ASP A 30 -7.20 3.56 -27.98
CA ASP A 30 -6.30 2.40 -28.07
C ASP A 30 -5.34 2.31 -26.87
N LEU A 31 -4.93 3.44 -26.29
CA LEU A 31 -4.12 3.45 -25.06
C LEU A 31 -4.87 2.83 -23.87
N TYR A 32 -6.16 3.10 -23.77
CA TYR A 32 -6.99 2.58 -22.68
C TYR A 32 -7.28 1.09 -22.86
N LYS A 33 -7.47 0.63 -24.08
CA LYS A 33 -7.56 -0.81 -24.40
C LYS A 33 -6.24 -1.53 -24.08
N GLU A 34 -5.11 -0.93 -24.44
CA GLU A 34 -3.78 -1.45 -24.10
C GLU A 34 -3.60 -1.54 -22.59
N ALA A 35 -3.99 -0.50 -21.84
CA ALA A 35 -3.93 -0.48 -20.38
C ALA A 35 -4.74 -1.62 -19.73
N MET A 36 -5.86 -2.03 -20.32
CA MET A 36 -6.70 -3.13 -19.84
C MET A 36 -6.27 -4.51 -20.37
N THR A 37 -5.24 -4.60 -21.20
CA THR A 37 -4.78 -5.87 -21.77
C THR A 37 -3.63 -6.43 -20.92
N HIS A 38 -3.94 -7.42 -20.08
CA HIS A 38 -2.93 -8.09 -19.27
C HIS A 38 -1.94 -8.89 -20.14
N ARG A 39 -0.69 -9.04 -19.69
CA ARG A 39 0.38 -9.76 -20.42
C ARG A 39 -0.01 -11.16 -20.88
N SER A 40 -0.85 -11.89 -20.13
CA SER A 40 -1.34 -13.22 -20.52
C SER A 40 -2.24 -13.21 -21.75
N SER A 41 -2.80 -12.06 -22.10
CA SER A 41 -3.66 -11.84 -23.27
C SER A 41 -3.00 -10.92 -24.29
N SER A 42 -1.66 -10.82 -24.28
CA SER A 42 -0.92 -9.99 -25.23
C SER A 42 -1.32 -10.32 -26.67
N ILE A 43 -1.57 -9.26 -27.45
CA ILE A 43 -1.92 -9.36 -28.86
C ILE A 43 -0.78 -8.84 -29.74
N ARG A 44 -0.64 -9.38 -30.94
CA ARG A 44 0.31 -8.82 -31.92
C ARG A 44 -0.30 -7.65 -32.66
N SER A 45 0.37 -6.51 -32.59
CA SER A 45 0.02 -5.34 -33.41
C SER A 45 0.26 -5.63 -34.90
N LYS A 46 -0.31 -4.80 -35.78
CA LYS A 46 -0.04 -4.84 -37.22
C LYS A 46 1.46 -4.73 -37.57
N LYS A 47 2.27 -4.15 -36.67
CA LYS A 47 3.73 -4.00 -36.80
C LYS A 47 4.51 -5.16 -36.15
N GLY A 48 3.84 -6.25 -35.75
CA GLY A 48 4.46 -7.43 -35.15
C GLY A 48 4.91 -7.29 -33.68
N LYS A 49 4.64 -6.15 -33.02
CA LYS A 49 4.98 -5.94 -31.62
C LYS A 49 3.91 -6.53 -30.72
N TRP A 50 4.31 -7.12 -29.59
CA TRP A 50 3.40 -7.49 -28.53
C TRP A 50 2.81 -6.24 -27.86
N VAL A 51 1.51 -6.25 -27.67
CA VAL A 51 0.74 -5.18 -27.01
C VAL A 51 0.13 -5.74 -25.75
N ASN A 52 0.49 -5.18 -24.62
CA ASN A 52 -0.04 -5.44 -23.29
C ASN A 52 0.19 -4.21 -22.41
N ASN A 53 -0.25 -4.26 -21.17
CA ASN A 53 -0.22 -3.12 -20.24
C ASN A 53 1.15 -2.81 -19.60
N GLU A 54 2.15 -3.70 -19.67
CA GLU A 54 3.40 -3.58 -18.91
C GLU A 54 4.14 -2.25 -19.10
N ARG A 55 4.17 -1.73 -20.33
CA ARG A 55 4.84 -0.44 -20.61
C ARG A 55 4.06 0.76 -20.08
N LEU A 56 2.74 0.69 -20.10
CA LEU A 56 1.87 1.72 -19.54
C LEU A 56 1.87 1.67 -18.01
N GLU A 57 1.91 0.47 -17.42
CA GLU A 57 2.09 0.22 -15.99
C GLU A 57 3.39 0.89 -15.50
N PHE A 58 4.53 0.58 -16.12
CA PHE A 58 5.81 1.19 -15.77
C PHE A 58 5.78 2.73 -15.78
N LEU A 59 5.14 3.33 -16.78
CA LEU A 59 4.99 4.78 -16.86
C LEU A 59 4.00 5.30 -15.82
N GLY A 60 2.89 4.60 -15.65
CA GLY A 60 1.81 4.99 -14.76
C GLY A 60 2.20 4.95 -13.28
N ASP A 61 2.97 3.95 -12.86
CA ASP A 61 3.56 3.87 -11.53
C ASP A 61 4.36 5.14 -11.20
N ALA A 62 5.30 5.52 -12.05
CA ALA A 62 6.10 6.73 -11.86
C ALA A 62 5.25 8.01 -11.80
N ILE A 63 4.22 8.12 -12.65
CA ILE A 63 3.30 9.27 -12.68
C ILE A 63 2.42 9.30 -11.42
N LEU A 64 1.90 8.16 -10.99
CA LEU A 64 1.11 8.01 -9.77
C LEU A 64 1.92 8.43 -8.54
N ASP A 65 3.13 7.91 -8.42
CA ASP A 65 4.06 8.23 -7.34
C ASP A 65 4.34 9.75 -7.26
N ALA A 66 4.63 10.38 -8.39
CA ALA A 66 4.86 11.82 -8.46
C ALA A 66 3.61 12.63 -8.06
N ILE A 67 2.43 12.22 -8.53
CA ILE A 67 1.15 12.88 -8.19
C ILE A 67 0.83 12.75 -6.72
N VAL A 68 0.96 11.54 -6.15
CA VAL A 68 0.69 11.30 -4.72
C VAL A 68 1.68 12.07 -3.86
N ALA A 69 2.97 12.10 -4.22
CA ALA A 69 3.97 12.89 -3.52
C ALA A 69 3.63 14.38 -3.50
N ASP A 70 3.23 14.96 -4.64
CA ASP A 70 2.83 16.38 -4.73
C ASP A 70 1.58 16.68 -3.88
N ILE A 71 0.60 15.77 -3.86
CA ILE A 71 -0.61 15.91 -3.04
C ILE A 71 -0.27 15.88 -1.55
N LEU A 72 0.54 14.91 -1.12
CA LEU A 72 0.94 14.75 0.28
C LEU A 72 1.80 15.92 0.76
N TYR A 73 2.76 16.36 -0.05
CA TYR A 73 3.60 17.51 0.24
C TYR A 73 2.77 18.77 0.53
N LYS A 74 1.77 19.04 -0.30
CA LYS A 74 0.87 20.19 -0.15
C LYS A 74 -0.14 20.04 1.01
N LYS A 75 -0.60 18.81 1.26
CA LYS A 75 -1.58 18.56 2.32
C LYS A 75 -0.96 18.58 3.72
N PHE A 76 0.31 18.18 3.84
CA PHE A 76 0.98 17.98 5.12
C PHE A 76 2.25 18.84 5.25
N GLU A 77 2.12 20.16 5.11
CA GLU A 77 3.21 21.13 5.09
C GLU A 77 4.17 21.05 6.30
N HIS A 78 3.65 20.67 7.48
CA HIS A 78 4.45 20.59 8.71
C HIS A 78 5.00 19.19 9.02
N LYS A 79 4.78 18.20 8.13
CA LYS A 79 5.26 16.84 8.36
C LYS A 79 6.66 16.64 7.76
N LYS A 80 7.47 15.82 8.45
CA LYS A 80 8.82 15.46 7.99
C LYS A 80 8.77 14.47 6.81
N GLU A 81 9.87 14.39 6.09
CA GLU A 81 10.07 13.53 4.92
C GLU A 81 9.64 12.07 5.18
N GLY A 82 10.09 11.46 6.28
CA GLY A 82 9.74 10.06 6.60
C GLY A 82 8.24 9.81 6.74
N PHE A 83 7.45 10.78 7.24
CA PHE A 83 5.99 10.69 7.26
C PHE A 83 5.42 10.71 5.84
N LEU A 84 5.91 11.60 4.97
CA LEU A 84 5.45 11.72 3.60
C LEU A 84 5.75 10.46 2.80
N THR A 85 6.96 9.93 2.91
CA THR A 85 7.40 8.69 2.26
C THR A 85 6.62 7.48 2.74
N SER A 86 6.44 7.31 4.05
CA SER A 86 5.63 6.22 4.60
C SER A 86 4.17 6.30 4.17
N THR A 87 3.58 7.51 4.13
CA THR A 87 2.19 7.71 3.72
C THR A 87 2.02 7.43 2.23
N ARG A 88 2.95 7.91 1.37
CA ARG A 88 2.95 7.60 -0.05
C ARG A 88 2.99 6.09 -0.27
N SER A 89 3.95 5.39 0.31
CA SER A 89 4.09 3.94 0.17
C SER A 89 2.82 3.17 0.54
N ARG A 90 2.04 3.65 1.53
CA ARG A 90 0.75 3.04 1.90
C ARG A 90 -0.35 3.30 0.88
N ILE A 91 -0.34 4.47 0.24
CA ILE A 91 -1.33 4.82 -0.78
C ILE A 91 -1.08 4.01 -2.05
N VAL A 92 0.18 3.90 -2.47
CA VAL A 92 0.56 3.22 -3.72
C VAL A 92 0.90 1.74 -3.53
N GLN A 93 0.75 1.19 -2.32
CA GLN A 93 0.97 -0.23 -2.11
C GLN A 93 -0.04 -1.07 -2.90
N ARG A 94 0.41 -2.21 -3.37
CA ARG A 94 -0.33 -3.16 -4.22
C ARG A 94 -1.74 -3.49 -3.74
N GLU A 95 -1.90 -3.74 -2.45
CA GLU A 95 -3.20 -4.03 -1.82
C GLU A 95 -4.21 -2.87 -2.00
N THR A 96 -3.74 -1.64 -1.79
CA THR A 96 -4.55 -0.43 -1.96
C THR A 96 -4.94 -0.23 -3.42
N LEU A 97 -3.98 -0.37 -4.35
CA LEU A 97 -4.23 -0.19 -5.78
C LEU A 97 -5.18 -1.24 -6.34
N ASN A 98 -5.03 -2.51 -5.93
CA ASN A 98 -5.96 -3.57 -6.31
C ASN A 98 -7.39 -3.26 -5.86
N LYS A 99 -7.56 -2.82 -4.62
CA LYS A 99 -8.86 -2.45 -4.09
C LYS A 99 -9.46 -1.27 -4.85
N LEU A 100 -8.68 -0.22 -5.09
CA LEU A 100 -9.12 0.95 -5.85
C LEU A 100 -9.55 0.59 -7.27
N ALA A 101 -8.83 -0.30 -7.94
CA ALA A 101 -9.17 -0.78 -9.27
C ALA A 101 -10.54 -1.50 -9.29
N VAL A 102 -10.81 -2.35 -8.30
CA VAL A 102 -12.11 -3.04 -8.14
C VAL A 102 -13.22 -2.04 -7.82
N ASP A 103 -12.98 -1.11 -6.89
CA ASP A 103 -13.93 -0.06 -6.52
C ASP A 103 -14.31 0.85 -7.70
N LEU A 104 -13.40 1.01 -8.67
CA LEU A 104 -13.63 1.70 -9.93
C LEU A 104 -14.31 0.83 -11.01
N GLY A 105 -14.43 -0.48 -10.79
CA GLY A 105 -14.97 -1.43 -11.76
C GLY A 105 -14.02 -1.78 -12.91
N LEU A 106 -12.69 -1.56 -12.75
CA LEU A 106 -11.69 -1.92 -13.76
C LEU A 106 -11.58 -3.43 -13.97
N ASP A 107 -11.82 -4.22 -12.94
CA ASP A 107 -11.88 -5.69 -13.00
C ASP A 107 -12.77 -6.22 -14.12
N LYS A 108 -13.83 -5.48 -14.48
CA LYS A 108 -14.77 -5.81 -15.54
C LYS A 108 -14.26 -5.46 -16.95
N LEU A 109 -13.26 -4.59 -17.03
CA LEU A 109 -12.68 -4.11 -18.30
C LEU A 109 -11.38 -4.84 -18.65
N ILE A 110 -10.76 -5.52 -17.68
CA ILE A 110 -9.48 -6.20 -17.88
C ILE A 110 -9.67 -7.44 -18.74
N VAL A 111 -8.84 -7.54 -19.78
CA VAL A 111 -8.74 -8.71 -20.66
C VAL A 111 -7.57 -9.56 -20.20
N SER A 112 -7.86 -10.76 -19.68
CA SER A 112 -6.87 -11.72 -19.21
C SER A 112 -7.22 -13.14 -19.65
N ALA A 113 -6.24 -13.91 -20.12
CA ALA A 113 -6.41 -15.33 -20.45
C ALA A 113 -6.51 -16.22 -19.22
N THR A 114 -6.07 -15.73 -18.06
CA THR A 114 -6.17 -16.45 -16.79
C THR A 114 -7.59 -16.32 -16.23
N ARG A 115 -8.38 -17.37 -16.31
CA ARG A 115 -9.77 -17.41 -15.82
C ARG A 115 -9.93 -17.28 -14.31
N ASN A 116 -8.89 -17.54 -13.52
CA ASN A 116 -8.89 -17.41 -12.07
C ASN A 116 -8.18 -16.10 -11.64
N LEU A 117 -8.89 -14.98 -11.73
CA LEU A 117 -8.47 -13.69 -11.17
C LEU A 117 -8.17 -13.77 -9.65
N ALA A 118 -8.78 -14.76 -8.96
CA ALA A 118 -8.60 -14.95 -7.51
C ALA A 118 -7.17 -15.32 -7.08
N HIS A 119 -6.36 -15.94 -7.96
CA HIS A 119 -4.97 -16.32 -7.65
C HIS A 119 -3.93 -15.31 -8.14
N ASN A 120 -4.31 -14.36 -8.97
CA ASN A 120 -3.37 -13.36 -9.51
C ASN A 120 -3.70 -11.98 -8.92
N THR A 121 -3.30 -11.78 -7.68
CA THR A 121 -3.67 -10.64 -6.83
C THR A 121 -3.22 -9.28 -7.36
N ASN A 122 -2.44 -9.22 -8.44
CA ASN A 122 -1.78 -8.00 -8.90
C ASN A 122 -2.45 -7.36 -10.13
N ILE A 123 -3.16 -8.13 -10.93
CA ILE A 123 -3.70 -7.70 -12.24
C ILE A 123 -4.50 -6.39 -12.16
N ASN A 124 -5.24 -6.20 -11.09
CA ASN A 124 -6.09 -5.03 -10.93
C ASN A 124 -5.27 -3.75 -10.67
N GLY A 125 -4.25 -3.85 -9.79
CA GLY A 125 -3.34 -2.74 -9.50
C GLY A 125 -2.50 -2.36 -10.72
N ASP A 126 -1.93 -3.35 -11.41
CA ASP A 126 -1.15 -3.17 -12.62
C ASP A 126 -1.99 -2.46 -13.72
N ALA A 127 -3.28 -2.84 -13.85
CA ALA A 127 -4.20 -2.18 -14.79
C ALA A 127 -4.54 -0.73 -14.38
N LEU A 128 -4.64 -0.43 -13.08
CA LEU A 128 -4.87 0.92 -12.59
C LEU A 128 -3.66 1.83 -12.87
N GLU A 129 -2.45 1.34 -12.63
CA GLU A 129 -1.22 2.06 -12.98
C GLU A 129 -1.15 2.28 -14.49
N ALA A 130 -1.39 1.24 -15.29
CA ALA A 130 -1.43 1.35 -16.75
C ALA A 130 -2.49 2.36 -17.24
N LEU A 131 -3.66 2.42 -16.57
CA LEU A 131 -4.70 3.40 -16.86
C LEU A 131 -4.20 4.83 -16.62
N ILE A 132 -3.49 5.07 -15.52
CA ILE A 132 -2.89 6.38 -15.21
C ILE A 132 -1.86 6.75 -16.27
N GLY A 133 -1.03 5.80 -16.71
CA GLY A 133 -0.10 5.97 -17.84
C GLY A 133 -0.81 6.33 -19.14
N ALA A 134 -1.94 5.67 -19.44
CA ALA A 134 -2.76 5.97 -20.60
C ALA A 134 -3.36 7.38 -20.55
N ILE A 135 -3.92 7.78 -19.39
CA ILE A 135 -4.46 9.14 -19.19
C ILE A 135 -3.36 10.18 -19.37
N TYR A 136 -2.18 9.94 -18.82
CA TYR A 136 -1.04 10.85 -18.98
C TYR A 136 -0.63 11.03 -20.44
N LEU A 137 -0.53 9.95 -21.21
CA LEU A 137 -0.15 10.02 -22.62
C LEU A 137 -1.25 10.63 -23.50
N ASP A 138 -2.52 10.46 -23.14
CA ASP A 138 -3.66 10.94 -23.90
C ASP A 138 -3.99 12.41 -23.59
N GLN A 139 -4.04 12.77 -22.30
CA GLN A 139 -4.58 14.04 -21.81
C GLN A 139 -3.54 14.90 -21.04
N GLY A 140 -2.35 14.35 -20.80
CA GLY A 140 -1.27 15.02 -20.09
C GLY A 140 -1.39 14.98 -18.55
N TYR A 141 -0.33 15.48 -17.89
CA TYR A 141 -0.16 15.41 -16.43
C TYR A 141 -1.30 16.05 -15.65
N ARG A 142 -1.84 17.17 -16.11
CA ARG A 142 -2.91 17.90 -15.38
C ARG A 142 -4.18 17.07 -15.26
N VAL A 143 -4.57 16.36 -16.32
CA VAL A 143 -5.75 15.49 -16.31
C VAL A 143 -5.50 14.24 -15.49
N ALA A 144 -4.32 13.61 -15.62
CA ALA A 144 -3.92 12.49 -14.79
C ALA A 144 -3.94 12.86 -13.31
N LYS A 145 -3.38 14.01 -12.92
CA LYS A 145 -3.41 14.51 -11.54
C LYS A 145 -4.83 14.76 -11.05
N LYS A 146 -5.69 15.34 -11.87
CA LYS A 146 -7.10 15.56 -11.53
C LYS A 146 -7.82 14.23 -11.28
N PHE A 147 -7.61 13.24 -12.15
CA PHE A 147 -8.20 11.92 -12.00
C PHE A 147 -7.74 11.24 -10.69
N VAL A 148 -6.43 11.20 -10.42
CA VAL A 148 -5.90 10.62 -9.17
C VAL A 148 -6.46 11.33 -7.95
N PHE A 149 -6.49 12.66 -7.94
CA PHE A 149 -6.95 13.42 -6.79
C PHE A 149 -8.45 13.31 -6.56
N GLU A 150 -9.26 13.60 -7.59
CA GLU A 150 -10.72 13.68 -7.43
C GLU A 150 -11.35 12.28 -7.37
N THR A 151 -10.88 11.34 -8.19
CA THR A 151 -11.48 10.01 -8.27
C THR A 151 -10.85 9.04 -7.28
N LEU A 152 -9.51 8.86 -7.31
CA LEU A 152 -8.90 7.86 -6.44
C LEU A 152 -8.87 8.32 -4.98
N ILE A 153 -8.38 9.53 -4.72
CA ILE A 153 -8.12 9.97 -3.35
C ILE A 153 -9.39 10.45 -2.66
N LYS A 154 -10.16 11.35 -3.27
CA LYS A 154 -11.34 11.92 -2.62
C LYS A 154 -12.52 10.96 -2.50
N GLN A 155 -12.80 10.19 -3.56
CA GLN A 155 -13.99 9.34 -3.62
C GLN A 155 -13.76 7.97 -2.99
N HIS A 156 -12.60 7.35 -3.23
CA HIS A 156 -12.35 5.96 -2.85
C HIS A 156 -11.32 5.79 -1.73
N LEU A 157 -10.38 6.74 -1.58
CA LEU A 157 -9.31 6.63 -0.59
C LEU A 157 -9.45 7.70 0.50
N ASN A 158 -9.84 7.28 1.70
CA ASN A 158 -9.78 8.19 2.85
C ASN A 158 -8.36 8.18 3.42
N ILE A 159 -7.55 9.21 3.10
CA ILE A 159 -6.16 9.34 3.58
C ILE A 159 -6.10 9.23 5.11
N ASP A 160 -7.06 9.80 5.84
CA ASP A 160 -7.07 9.75 7.30
C ASP A 160 -7.35 8.34 7.83
N LYS A 161 -8.12 7.52 7.09
CA LYS A 161 -8.25 6.08 7.37
C LYS A 161 -6.96 5.32 7.05
N VAL A 162 -6.30 5.62 5.94
CA VAL A 162 -5.00 5.03 5.58
C VAL A 162 -3.95 5.33 6.65
N LEU A 163 -3.96 6.55 7.19
CA LEU A 163 -3.08 6.94 8.28
C LEU A 163 -3.42 6.25 9.60
N LYS A 164 -4.69 5.92 9.83
CA LYS A 164 -5.16 5.24 11.06
C LYS A 164 -5.10 3.72 10.95
N SER A 165 -5.19 3.15 9.75
CA SER A 165 -5.45 1.73 9.53
C SER A 165 -4.28 0.79 9.84
N GLU A 166 -3.05 1.28 9.85
CA GLU A 166 -1.91 0.56 10.46
C GLU A 166 -0.87 1.57 10.92
N VAL A 167 -1.00 2.00 12.15
CA VAL A 167 0.20 2.46 12.87
C VAL A 167 1.10 1.24 12.90
N ASP A 168 2.21 1.26 12.16
CA ASP A 168 3.23 0.22 12.24
C ASP A 168 3.88 0.29 13.64
N PHE A 169 3.19 -0.32 14.59
CA PHE A 169 3.62 -0.33 15.99
C PHE A 169 4.98 -1.00 16.11
N LYS A 170 5.27 -2.01 15.26
CA LYS A 170 6.56 -2.69 15.28
C LYS A 170 7.68 -1.72 14.87
N SER A 171 7.57 -1.07 13.72
CA SER A 171 8.57 -0.09 13.27
C SER A 171 8.72 1.07 14.26
N ARG A 172 7.61 1.60 14.77
CA ARG A 172 7.66 2.67 15.79
C ARG A 172 8.36 2.25 17.07
N LEU A 173 8.18 1.01 17.51
CA LEU A 173 8.84 0.52 18.70
C LEU A 173 10.34 0.29 18.46
N ILE A 174 10.71 -0.20 17.28
CA ILE A 174 12.12 -0.35 16.87
C ILE A 174 12.80 1.03 16.77
N GLU A 175 12.17 2.01 16.12
CA GLU A 175 12.68 3.39 16.04
C GLU A 175 12.85 4.02 17.43
N TRP A 176 11.89 3.74 18.33
CA TRP A 176 11.98 4.18 19.71
C TRP A 176 13.18 3.54 20.42
N GLY A 177 13.39 2.21 20.27
CA GLY A 177 14.54 1.50 20.81
C GLY A 177 15.86 2.07 20.32
N GLN A 178 16.00 2.29 19.01
CA GLN A 178 17.18 2.92 18.40
C GLN A 178 17.45 4.32 18.98
N LYS A 179 16.41 5.13 19.12
CA LYS A 179 16.53 6.49 19.69
C LYS A 179 16.99 6.46 21.16
N ASN A 180 16.55 5.49 21.92
CA ASN A 180 16.88 5.35 23.34
C ASN A 180 18.09 4.41 23.59
N LYS A 181 18.70 3.89 22.50
CA LYS A 181 19.86 2.97 22.56
C LYS A 181 19.56 1.68 23.34
N VAL A 182 18.36 1.15 23.17
CA VAL A 182 17.90 -0.09 23.80
C VAL A 182 17.48 -1.08 22.73
N ASP A 183 17.87 -2.33 22.87
CA ASP A 183 17.50 -3.39 21.94
C ASP A 183 16.01 -3.74 22.06
N VAL A 184 15.36 -3.91 20.91
CA VAL A 184 13.97 -4.33 20.80
C VAL A 184 13.90 -5.60 20.00
N THR A 185 13.55 -6.70 20.65
CA THR A 185 13.45 -8.02 20.03
C THR A 185 12.00 -8.52 20.00
N PHE A 186 11.67 -9.28 18.95
CA PHE A 186 10.36 -9.90 18.76
C PHE A 186 10.53 -11.39 18.59
N GLU A 187 9.89 -12.16 19.44
CA GLU A 187 9.93 -13.62 19.45
C GLU A 187 8.53 -14.20 19.28
N VAL A 188 8.40 -15.24 18.48
CA VAL A 188 7.17 -16.06 18.43
C VAL A 188 7.26 -17.08 19.56
N THR A 189 6.42 -16.93 20.57
CA THR A 189 6.42 -17.81 21.75
C THR A 189 5.57 -19.06 21.54
N GLU A 190 4.53 -18.97 20.71
CA GLU A 190 3.63 -20.08 20.43
C GLU A 190 3.11 -20.01 18.99
N SER A 191 2.97 -21.18 18.36
CA SER A 191 2.26 -21.36 17.10
C SER A 191 1.31 -22.55 17.21
N SER A 192 0.04 -22.31 16.92
CA SER A 192 -1.04 -23.30 17.02
C SER A 192 -2.04 -23.11 15.89
N TYR A 193 -3.10 -23.92 15.86
CA TYR A 193 -4.24 -23.78 14.96
C TYR A 193 -5.51 -23.57 15.77
N ASP A 194 -6.40 -22.72 15.27
CA ASP A 194 -7.72 -22.54 15.86
C ASP A 194 -8.69 -23.69 15.50
N THR A 195 -9.91 -23.63 16.02
CA THR A 195 -10.95 -24.63 15.76
C THR A 195 -11.39 -24.70 14.29
N GLN A 196 -11.05 -23.70 13.49
CA GLN A 196 -11.33 -23.61 12.05
C GLN A 196 -10.09 -23.95 11.19
N ASN A 197 -9.02 -24.48 11.82
CA ASN A 197 -7.76 -24.83 11.17
C ASN A 197 -6.99 -23.63 10.59
N ASN A 198 -7.19 -22.41 11.12
CA ASN A 198 -6.38 -21.27 10.77
C ASN A 198 -5.14 -21.21 11.66
N PRO A 199 -3.96 -20.84 11.12
CA PRO A 199 -2.75 -20.70 11.92
C PRO A 199 -2.88 -19.52 12.90
N VAL A 200 -2.46 -19.73 14.13
CA VAL A 200 -2.46 -18.74 15.21
C VAL A 200 -1.04 -18.61 15.77
N PHE A 201 -0.57 -17.39 15.88
CA PHE A 201 0.75 -17.06 16.42
C PHE A 201 0.59 -16.17 17.64
N ILE A 202 1.32 -16.49 18.71
CA ILE A 202 1.52 -15.62 19.86
C ILE A 202 2.96 -15.15 19.83
N SER A 203 3.16 -13.84 19.93
CA SER A 203 4.50 -13.25 19.97
C SER A 203 4.63 -12.33 21.16
N CYS A 204 5.82 -12.31 21.74
CA CYS A 204 6.22 -11.31 22.73
C CYS A 204 7.19 -10.30 22.13
N VAL A 205 7.30 -9.15 22.78
CA VAL A 205 8.31 -8.13 22.52
C VAL A 205 9.06 -7.82 23.79
N LYS A 206 10.38 -7.84 23.70
CA LYS A 206 11.29 -7.49 24.79
C LYS A 206 11.99 -6.18 24.48
N VAL A 207 12.23 -5.37 25.51
CA VAL A 207 13.08 -4.20 25.50
C VAL A 207 14.23 -4.47 26.46
N GLY A 208 15.45 -4.59 25.93
CA GLY A 208 16.53 -5.25 26.64
C GLY A 208 16.10 -6.69 26.99
N ASN A 209 16.19 -7.06 28.25
CA ASN A 209 15.81 -8.39 28.76
C ASN A 209 14.36 -8.45 29.28
N VAL A 210 13.63 -7.33 29.31
CA VAL A 210 12.29 -7.24 29.91
C VAL A 210 11.20 -7.43 28.85
N GLU A 211 10.29 -8.40 29.05
CA GLU A 211 9.09 -8.55 28.23
C GLU A 211 8.09 -7.45 28.58
N ILE A 212 7.78 -6.60 27.58
CA ILE A 212 6.89 -5.46 27.77
C ILE A 212 5.55 -5.58 27.03
N GLY A 213 5.40 -6.58 26.16
CA GLY A 213 4.13 -6.77 25.48
C GLY A 213 4.01 -8.10 24.77
N SER A 214 2.78 -8.61 24.67
CA SER A 214 2.46 -9.80 23.90
C SER A 214 1.28 -9.56 22.97
N GLY A 215 1.17 -10.36 21.91
CA GLY A 215 0.11 -10.23 20.93
C GLY A 215 -0.19 -11.52 20.20
N LYS A 216 -1.49 -11.79 19.98
CA LYS A 216 -1.99 -12.95 19.24
C LYS A 216 -2.48 -12.52 17.86
N GLY A 217 -2.11 -13.25 16.80
CA GLY A 217 -2.54 -12.96 15.43
C GLY A 217 -2.59 -14.21 14.56
N TYR A 218 -3.23 -14.10 13.40
CA TYR A 218 -3.30 -15.16 12.39
C TYR A 218 -2.07 -15.22 11.46
N SER A 219 -1.12 -14.33 11.70
CA SER A 219 0.20 -14.33 11.05
C SER A 219 1.25 -13.82 12.04
N LYS A 220 2.53 -14.17 11.81
CA LYS A 220 3.67 -13.62 12.57
C LYS A 220 3.70 -12.10 12.52
N LYS A 221 3.39 -11.50 11.36
CA LYS A 221 3.33 -10.05 11.20
C LYS A 221 2.26 -9.43 12.10
N GLU A 222 1.07 -10.00 12.12
CA GLU A 222 -0.05 -9.51 12.94
C GLU A 222 0.23 -9.64 14.43
N SER A 223 0.77 -10.79 14.87
CA SER A 223 1.11 -11.00 16.29
C SER A 223 2.18 -10.01 16.77
N HIS A 224 3.23 -9.76 15.96
CA HIS A 224 4.24 -8.73 16.27
C HIS A 224 3.66 -7.32 16.36
N GLN A 225 2.74 -6.95 15.46
CA GLN A 225 2.07 -5.64 15.49
C GLN A 225 1.24 -5.46 16.77
N LYS A 226 0.51 -6.51 17.19
CA LYS A 226 -0.28 -6.48 18.42
C LYS A 226 0.60 -6.42 19.65
N ALA A 227 1.69 -7.19 19.70
CA ALA A 227 2.68 -7.14 20.78
C ALA A 227 3.29 -5.72 20.91
N ALA A 228 3.74 -5.14 19.80
CA ALA A 228 4.29 -3.78 19.76
C ALA A 228 3.27 -2.72 20.20
N LYS A 229 1.99 -2.88 19.84
CA LYS A 229 0.92 -1.97 20.29
C LYS A 229 0.77 -1.97 21.80
N VAL A 230 0.79 -3.14 22.43
CA VAL A 230 0.73 -3.29 23.89
C VAL A 230 1.96 -2.67 24.54
N ALA A 231 3.15 -2.95 24.00
CA ALA A 231 4.40 -2.39 24.47
C ALA A 231 4.44 -0.85 24.42
N ILE A 232 4.06 -0.26 23.30
CA ILE A 232 4.01 1.21 23.16
C ILE A 232 3.00 1.83 24.15
N LYS A 233 1.89 1.14 24.42
CA LYS A 233 0.93 1.61 25.41
C LYS A 233 1.55 1.62 26.81
N LYS A 234 2.18 0.51 27.23
CA LYS A 234 2.90 0.43 28.50
C LYS A 234 3.98 1.50 28.64
N LEU A 235 4.82 1.68 27.61
CA LEU A 235 5.87 2.71 27.59
C LEU A 235 5.35 4.15 27.69
N ARG A 236 4.09 4.40 27.37
CA ARG A 236 3.47 5.72 27.53
C ARG A 236 2.84 5.93 28.89
N GLU A 237 2.32 4.85 29.49
CA GLU A 237 1.63 4.87 30.78
C GLU A 237 2.64 4.82 31.95
N SER A 238 3.80 4.18 31.75
CA SER A 238 4.89 4.16 32.72
C SER A 238 5.72 5.45 32.50
N ASN A 239 5.64 6.39 33.45
CA ASN A 239 6.56 7.53 33.53
C ASN A 239 8.02 7.08 33.80
N ASP A 240 8.24 5.80 34.09
CA ASP A 240 9.47 5.20 34.49
C ASP A 240 10.13 4.35 33.41
N LEU A 241 10.53 5.03 32.30
CA LEU A 241 11.54 4.47 31.40
C LEU A 241 12.81 4.03 32.15
N GLN A 242 13.14 4.73 33.25
CA GLN A 242 14.27 4.38 34.12
C GLN A 242 14.07 3.04 34.84
N ASP A 243 12.87 2.70 35.28
CA ASP A 243 12.63 1.43 35.98
C ASP A 243 12.73 0.22 35.04
N ILE A 244 12.23 0.35 33.80
CA ILE A 244 12.36 -0.71 32.77
C ILE A 244 13.83 -0.88 32.34
N LEU A 245 14.59 0.20 32.28
CA LEU A 245 16.01 0.18 31.90
C LEU A 245 16.92 -0.25 33.07
N THR A 246 16.56 0.03 34.32
CA THR A 246 17.32 -0.40 35.48
C THR A 246 17.12 -1.88 35.83
N ASP A 247 15.94 -2.45 35.53
CA ASP A 247 15.73 -3.91 35.64
C ASP A 247 16.53 -4.70 34.59
N SER A 248 16.78 -4.13 33.40
CA SER A 248 17.61 -4.77 32.39
C SER A 248 19.11 -4.81 32.76
N THR A 249 19.59 -3.86 33.54
CA THR A 249 20.99 -3.84 34.01
C THR A 249 21.25 -4.70 35.26
N LYS A 250 20.22 -5.01 36.02
CA LYS A 250 20.35 -5.88 37.20
C LYS A 250 20.42 -7.37 36.86
N SER A 251 19.73 -7.81 35.79
CA SER A 251 19.79 -9.20 35.35
C SER A 251 21.15 -9.59 34.75
N ASP A 252 21.87 -8.67 34.13
CA ASP A 252 23.20 -8.92 33.56
C ASP A 252 24.30 -9.01 34.62
N SER A 253 24.08 -8.45 35.83
CA SER A 253 25.02 -8.55 36.95
C SER A 253 24.88 -9.82 37.76
N GLU A 254 23.68 -10.46 37.79
CA GLU A 254 23.44 -11.69 38.51
C GLU A 254 23.86 -12.98 37.79
N GLU A 255 23.99 -12.94 36.45
CA GLU A 255 24.52 -14.08 35.67
C GLU A 255 26.05 -14.16 35.67
N ASN A 256 26.76 -13.04 35.82
CA ASN A 256 28.24 -13.04 35.89
C ASN A 256 28.80 -13.45 37.26
N ASP A 257 28.01 -13.37 38.33
CA ASP A 257 28.44 -13.81 39.66
C ASP A 257 28.22 -15.33 39.92
N LYS A 258 27.64 -16.07 38.99
CA LYS A 258 27.45 -17.51 39.08
C LYS A 258 28.45 -18.36 38.27
N GLU A 259 29.34 -17.74 37.55
CA GLU A 259 30.44 -18.40 36.77
C GLU A 259 31.85 -18.08 37.31
N SER A 260 31.96 -17.58 38.54
CA SER A 260 33.26 -17.37 39.19
C SER A 260 33.49 -18.35 40.36
#